data_b8898c754d6eacd32a41696315bf1079
#
_entry.id   b8898c754d6eacd32a41696315bf1079
#
_cell.length_a   1.000
_cell.length_b   1.000
_cell.length_c   1.000
_cell.angle_alpha   90.00
_cell.angle_beta   90.00
_cell.angle_gamma   90.00
#
_symmetry.space_group_name_H-M   'P 1'
#
loop_
_entity.id
_entity.type
_entity.pdbx_description
1 polymer ?
#
loop_
_entity_poly.entity_id
_entity_poly.type
_entity_poly.pdbx_seq_one_letter_code
_entity_poly.pdbx_strand_id
1 'polypeptide(L)'
;MKYLFLFSCGAFLLLSSTGLYSQDNSPRLQGDLRVHDPVMIKQGDTYYVFSTGKGISIKTSQDRIHWKNAGRVFDSASLPAWRTAGIPNQDGSLWAPDIHYANGRYHLYYSVSAWMNFNSSIGYATNSTLDPKDPAYHWVDEGEVISYKNGGEGVNVIDPNVFMDKDGKEWLIYGSYKAGLRLVELNPRTGKPFSEKPSLITITTSLGEGSFLIKDSRYYYLFASRGRCCAGLAST
;
A
#
# COMPACT_ATOMS: atom_id res chain seq x y z
N MET A 1 -62.30 -42.98 -45.57
CA MET A 1 -61.54 -41.85 -45.04
C MET A 1 -60.25 -42.40 -44.50
N LYS A 2 -59.12 -42.16 -45.21
CA LYS A 2 -57.75 -42.58 -44.80
C LYS A 2 -57.01 -41.37 -44.23
N TYR A 3 -56.62 -41.47 -43.00
CA TYR A 3 -55.76 -40.42 -42.36
C TYR A 3 -54.28 -40.75 -42.57
N LEU A 4 -53.57 -39.86 -43.21
CA LEU A 4 -52.15 -39.94 -43.45
C LEU A 4 -51.42 -39.17 -42.28
N PHE A 5 -50.66 -39.92 -41.47
CA PHE A 5 -49.77 -39.28 -40.42
C PHE A 5 -48.41 -39.03 -41.04
N LEU A 6 -48.02 -37.71 -41.13
CA LEU A 6 -46.68 -37.28 -41.46
C LEU A 6 -45.88 -37.19 -40.19
N PHE A 7 -44.87 -38.06 -40.03
CA PHE A 7 -43.84 -37.91 -38.98
C PHE A 7 -42.79 -36.93 -39.48
N SER A 8 -42.73 -35.78 -38.84
CA SER A 8 -41.63 -34.80 -39.00
C SER A 8 -40.45 -35.21 -38.13
N CYS A 9 -39.33 -35.61 -38.73
CA CYS A 9 -38.12 -35.98 -38.09
C CYS A 9 -37.33 -34.67 -37.85
N GLY A 10 -37.46 -34.07 -36.65
CA GLY A 10 -36.70 -32.90 -36.24
C GLY A 10 -35.26 -33.30 -35.89
N ALA A 11 -34.31 -32.92 -36.73
CA ALA A 11 -32.90 -33.05 -36.44
C ALA A 11 -32.50 -32.01 -35.37
N PHE A 12 -32.25 -32.46 -34.14
CA PHE A 12 -31.65 -31.64 -33.08
C PHE A 12 -30.16 -31.50 -33.38
N LEU A 13 -29.74 -30.33 -33.86
CA LEU A 13 -28.34 -29.93 -33.91
C LEU A 13 -27.88 -29.59 -32.47
N LEU A 14 -27.15 -30.51 -31.85
CA LEU A 14 -26.40 -30.25 -30.64
C LEU A 14 -25.21 -29.32 -30.98
N LEU A 15 -25.39 -28.03 -30.81
CA LEU A 15 -24.29 -27.06 -30.77
C LEU A 15 -23.53 -27.30 -29.47
N SER A 16 -22.46 -28.09 -29.55
CA SER A 16 -21.46 -28.14 -28.48
C SER A 16 -20.74 -26.78 -28.43
N SER A 17 -21.11 -25.93 -27.46
CA SER A 17 -20.34 -24.75 -27.13
C SER A 17 -19.02 -25.22 -26.52
N THR A 18 -18.00 -25.35 -27.35
CA THR A 18 -16.60 -25.38 -26.85
C THR A 18 -16.34 -24.02 -26.27
N GLY A 19 -16.43 -23.93 -24.95
CA GLY A 19 -15.97 -22.74 -24.21
C GLY A 19 -14.51 -22.48 -24.59
N LEU A 20 -14.28 -21.40 -25.30
CA LEU A 20 -12.94 -20.88 -25.50
C LEU A 20 -12.46 -20.42 -24.13
N TYR A 21 -11.89 -21.33 -23.35
CA TYR A 21 -11.04 -20.92 -22.22
C TYR A 21 -9.82 -20.25 -22.82
N SER A 22 -9.77 -18.92 -22.73
CA SER A 22 -8.54 -18.19 -22.97
C SER A 22 -7.51 -18.77 -22.02
N GLN A 23 -6.50 -19.45 -22.56
CA GLN A 23 -5.32 -19.81 -21.77
C GLN A 23 -4.69 -18.49 -21.34
N ASP A 24 -4.68 -18.26 -20.03
CA ASP A 24 -3.92 -17.15 -19.45
C ASP A 24 -2.43 -17.43 -19.70
N ASN A 25 -1.91 -16.86 -20.78
CA ASN A 25 -0.50 -16.92 -21.14
C ASN A 25 0.34 -15.86 -20.42
N SER A 26 -0.24 -15.20 -19.41
CA SER A 26 0.51 -14.23 -18.59
C SER A 26 1.71 -14.91 -17.94
N PRO A 27 2.90 -14.33 -18.02
CA PRO A 27 4.07 -14.92 -17.40
C PRO A 27 3.85 -15.03 -15.89
N ARG A 28 4.08 -16.22 -15.34
CA ARG A 28 3.96 -16.45 -13.90
C ARG A 28 5.12 -15.75 -13.18
N LEU A 29 4.79 -15.04 -12.11
CA LEU A 29 5.77 -14.45 -11.23
C LEU A 29 6.70 -15.51 -10.65
N GLN A 30 7.98 -15.17 -10.49
CA GLN A 30 9.04 -16.08 -10.05
C GLN A 30 9.92 -15.43 -8.99
N GLY A 31 10.58 -16.26 -8.21
CA GLY A 31 11.54 -15.84 -7.19
C GLY A 31 10.88 -15.58 -5.82
N ASP A 32 11.32 -14.54 -5.14
CA ASP A 32 10.82 -14.18 -3.80
C ASP A 32 9.56 -13.31 -3.89
N LEU A 33 8.40 -13.96 -3.86
CA LEU A 33 7.10 -13.35 -4.13
C LEU A 33 6.32 -12.94 -2.87
N ARG A 34 6.74 -13.42 -1.68
CA ARG A 34 5.96 -13.16 -0.47
C ARG A 34 6.07 -11.70 -0.05
N VAL A 35 4.95 -11.00 -0.08
CA VAL A 35 4.80 -9.60 0.35
C VAL A 35 3.50 -9.43 1.15
N HIS A 36 3.46 -8.42 2.00
CA HIS A 36 2.27 -7.92 2.69
C HIS A 36 2.28 -6.40 2.60
N ASP A 37 1.15 -5.78 2.27
CA ASP A 37 0.99 -4.34 2.05
C ASP A 37 2.07 -3.75 1.13
N PRO A 38 2.19 -4.22 -0.11
CA PRO A 38 3.26 -3.76 -1.00
C PRO A 38 2.95 -2.42 -1.65
N VAL A 39 4.00 -1.61 -1.81
CA VAL A 39 4.03 -0.47 -2.72
C VAL A 39 5.20 -0.63 -3.69
N MET A 40 5.03 -0.20 -4.94
CA MET A 40 6.06 -0.33 -5.97
C MET A 40 6.42 1.02 -6.58
N ILE A 41 7.72 1.22 -6.79
CA ILE A 41 8.26 2.37 -7.52
C ILE A 41 9.37 1.91 -8.48
N LYS A 42 9.68 2.72 -9.48
CA LYS A 42 10.75 2.43 -10.45
C LYS A 42 11.86 3.48 -10.38
N GLN A 43 13.12 3.03 -10.40
CA GLN A 43 14.28 3.88 -10.65
C GLN A 43 15.14 3.26 -11.77
N GLY A 44 15.43 4.03 -12.81
CA GLY A 44 16.11 3.49 -14.00
C GLY A 44 15.34 2.29 -14.57
N ASP A 45 15.99 1.16 -14.74
CA ASP A 45 15.38 -0.07 -15.24
C ASP A 45 14.96 -1.04 -14.13
N THR A 46 15.12 -0.64 -12.86
CA THR A 46 14.79 -1.49 -11.71
C THR A 46 13.48 -1.08 -11.05
N TYR A 47 12.61 -2.04 -10.83
CA TYR A 47 11.42 -1.93 -10.01
C TYR A 47 11.78 -2.33 -8.58
N TYR A 48 11.30 -1.55 -7.63
CA TYR A 48 11.47 -1.75 -6.20
C TYR A 48 10.10 -1.93 -5.56
N VAL A 49 9.93 -3.00 -4.80
CA VAL A 49 8.75 -3.22 -3.96
C VAL A 49 9.16 -3.10 -2.51
N PHE A 50 8.52 -2.19 -1.81
CA PHE A 50 8.60 -2.03 -0.36
C PHE A 50 7.38 -2.70 0.27
N SER A 51 7.54 -3.35 1.40
CA SER A 51 6.43 -4.08 2.05
C SER A 51 6.61 -4.17 3.56
N THR A 52 5.51 -4.42 4.24
CA THR A 52 5.48 -4.71 5.68
C THR A 52 6.55 -5.74 6.04
N GLY A 53 7.31 -5.45 7.11
CA GLY A 53 8.34 -6.33 7.62
C GLY A 53 9.26 -5.66 8.64
N LYS A 54 10.21 -6.40 9.18
CA LYS A 54 11.25 -5.87 10.07
C LYS A 54 12.06 -4.82 9.33
N GLY A 55 11.88 -3.54 9.69
CA GLY A 55 12.57 -2.41 9.07
C GLY A 55 12.18 -2.15 7.62
N ILE A 56 10.99 -2.53 7.15
CA ILE A 56 10.49 -2.44 5.76
C ILE A 56 11.32 -3.30 4.80
N SER A 57 10.74 -4.37 4.30
CA SER A 57 11.39 -5.27 3.34
C SER A 57 11.45 -4.66 1.94
N ILE A 58 12.54 -4.92 1.23
CA ILE A 58 12.75 -4.46 -0.16
C ILE A 58 12.93 -5.67 -1.07
N LYS A 59 12.22 -5.66 -2.19
CA LYS A 59 12.44 -6.59 -3.31
C LYS A 59 12.66 -5.83 -4.59
N THR A 60 13.41 -6.43 -5.52
CA THR A 60 13.71 -5.81 -6.81
C THR A 60 13.43 -6.74 -7.97
N SER A 61 13.09 -6.14 -9.11
CA SER A 61 12.95 -6.82 -10.40
C SER A 61 13.32 -5.87 -11.54
N GLN A 62 13.84 -6.40 -12.65
CA GLN A 62 14.04 -5.62 -13.87
C GLN A 62 12.94 -5.83 -14.92
N ASP A 63 12.12 -6.86 -14.73
CA ASP A 63 11.09 -7.27 -15.70
C ASP A 63 9.67 -7.41 -15.09
N ARG A 64 9.52 -7.21 -13.76
CA ARG A 64 8.30 -7.40 -12.97
C ARG A 64 7.82 -8.86 -12.89
N ILE A 65 8.63 -9.78 -13.37
CA ILE A 65 8.36 -11.22 -13.34
C ILE A 65 9.27 -11.90 -12.34
N HIS A 66 10.59 -11.63 -12.42
CA HIS A 66 11.59 -12.24 -11.57
C HIS A 66 11.95 -11.31 -10.41
N TRP A 67 11.53 -11.70 -9.21
CA TRP A 67 11.71 -10.90 -7.99
C TRP A 67 12.76 -11.52 -7.07
N LYS A 68 13.59 -10.67 -6.50
CA LYS A 68 14.61 -11.08 -5.51
C LYS A 68 14.59 -10.16 -4.30
N ASN A 69 14.92 -10.73 -3.14
CA ASN A 69 15.14 -9.95 -1.93
C ASN A 69 16.32 -8.99 -2.13
N ALA A 70 16.14 -7.73 -1.76
CA ALA A 70 17.14 -6.66 -1.83
C ALA A 70 17.42 -6.01 -0.47
N GLY A 71 17.05 -6.70 0.63
CA GLY A 71 17.30 -6.21 1.98
C GLY A 71 16.12 -5.46 2.59
N ARG A 72 16.40 -4.38 3.28
CA ARG A 72 15.42 -3.57 4.02
C ARG A 72 15.85 -2.12 4.12
N VAL A 73 14.89 -1.25 4.42
CA VAL A 73 15.15 0.20 4.62
C VAL A 73 15.97 0.44 5.89
N PHE A 74 15.58 -0.18 7.00
CA PHE A 74 16.28 -0.10 8.28
C PHE A 74 16.71 -1.51 8.71
N ASP A 75 17.97 -1.67 9.06
CA ASP A 75 18.46 -2.85 9.77
C ASP A 75 18.22 -2.73 11.28
N SER A 76 18.67 -3.69 12.07
CA SER A 76 18.47 -3.68 13.51
C SER A 76 19.16 -2.52 14.22
N ALA A 77 20.24 -1.99 13.65
CA ALA A 77 21.00 -0.88 14.23
C ALA A 77 20.44 0.48 13.84
N SER A 78 19.81 0.58 12.67
CA SER A 78 19.25 1.82 12.12
C SER A 78 17.74 1.97 12.33
N LEU A 79 17.06 1.02 12.97
CA LEU A 79 15.63 1.15 13.31
C LEU A 79 15.36 2.44 14.08
N PRO A 80 14.36 3.24 13.69
CA PRO A 80 13.99 4.47 14.37
C PRO A 80 13.83 4.31 15.89
N ALA A 81 14.63 4.99 16.68
CA ALA A 81 14.60 4.86 18.14
C ALA A 81 13.25 5.30 18.74
N TRP A 82 12.61 6.30 18.14
CA TRP A 82 11.32 6.84 18.57
C TRP A 82 10.14 5.86 18.40
N ARG A 83 10.28 4.81 17.59
CA ARG A 83 9.22 3.82 17.29
C ARG A 83 8.59 3.16 18.51
N THR A 84 9.33 3.06 19.61
CA THR A 84 8.83 2.45 20.87
C THR A 84 8.16 3.47 21.79
N ALA A 85 8.25 4.76 21.50
CA ALA A 85 7.71 5.81 22.35
C ALA A 85 6.17 5.78 22.36
N GLY A 86 5.59 5.31 23.45
CA GLY A 86 4.14 5.17 23.62
C GLY A 86 3.51 4.03 22.84
N ILE A 87 4.28 3.13 22.23
CA ILE A 87 3.79 1.95 21.49
C ILE A 87 4.41 0.69 22.14
N PRO A 88 3.79 0.14 23.18
CA PRO A 88 4.25 -1.08 23.83
C PRO A 88 4.32 -2.25 22.84
N ASN A 89 5.31 -3.13 23.03
CA ASN A 89 5.53 -4.32 22.21
C ASN A 89 5.84 -4.08 20.74
N GLN A 90 6.26 -2.86 20.35
CA GLN A 90 6.77 -2.59 19.03
C GLN A 90 8.09 -3.37 18.81
N ASP A 91 8.09 -4.30 17.87
CA ASP A 91 9.11 -5.34 17.70
C ASP A 91 10.08 -5.08 16.53
N GLY A 92 10.04 -3.88 15.94
CA GLY A 92 10.80 -3.49 14.75
C GLY A 92 10.09 -3.78 13.41
N SER A 93 8.91 -4.40 13.44
CA SER A 93 8.07 -4.49 12.26
C SER A 93 7.46 -3.13 11.95
N LEU A 94 7.67 -2.65 10.74
CA LEU A 94 7.10 -1.42 10.20
C LEU A 94 6.15 -1.82 9.07
N TRP A 95 4.98 -1.16 8.98
CA TRP A 95 3.88 -1.67 8.19
C TRP A 95 3.47 -0.74 7.06
N ALA A 96 2.85 -1.32 6.04
CA ALA A 96 2.15 -0.64 4.95
C ALA A 96 2.88 0.62 4.45
N PRO A 97 4.08 0.47 3.89
CA PRO A 97 4.83 1.61 3.37
C PRO A 97 4.15 2.22 2.15
N ASP A 98 4.31 3.54 1.98
CA ASP A 98 4.05 4.26 0.74
C ASP A 98 5.29 5.03 0.31
N ILE A 99 5.58 5.07 -0.99
CA ILE A 99 6.78 5.71 -1.51
C ILE A 99 6.49 6.52 -2.77
N HIS A 100 7.05 7.73 -2.84
CA HIS A 100 7.03 8.54 -4.04
C HIS A 100 8.37 9.24 -4.25
N TYR A 101 8.59 9.79 -5.44
CA TYR A 101 9.76 10.58 -5.77
C TYR A 101 9.34 12.02 -6.02
N ALA A 102 9.92 12.93 -5.24
CA ALA A 102 9.69 14.36 -5.36
C ALA A 102 10.95 15.12 -4.94
N ASN A 103 11.15 16.31 -5.48
CA ASN A 103 12.23 17.23 -5.08
C ASN A 103 13.63 16.59 -5.05
N GLY A 104 13.90 15.66 -6.00
CA GLY A 104 15.20 14.99 -6.11
C GLY A 104 15.45 13.86 -5.10
N ARG A 105 14.42 13.42 -4.37
CA ARG A 105 14.53 12.38 -3.33
C ARG A 105 13.36 11.42 -3.37
N TYR A 106 13.57 10.21 -2.85
CA TYR A 106 12.52 9.26 -2.50
C TYR A 106 12.02 9.55 -1.10
N HIS A 107 10.72 9.62 -0.95
CA HIS A 107 9.99 9.88 0.29
C HIS A 107 9.21 8.62 0.65
N LEU A 108 9.54 7.99 1.77
CA LEU A 108 8.93 6.76 2.26
C LEU A 108 8.18 7.02 3.55
N TYR A 109 6.88 6.80 3.54
CA TYR A 109 6.04 6.85 4.74
C TYR A 109 5.70 5.43 5.17
N TYR A 110 5.58 5.19 6.47
CA TYR A 110 5.33 3.85 7.00
C TYR A 110 4.61 3.91 8.34
N SER A 111 3.85 2.86 8.64
CA SER A 111 3.13 2.74 9.91
C SER A 111 4.02 2.14 10.99
N VAL A 112 3.91 2.69 12.20
CA VAL A 112 4.53 2.16 13.41
C VAL A 112 3.42 1.85 14.40
N SER A 113 3.23 0.57 14.71
CA SER A 113 2.27 0.10 15.72
C SER A 113 2.71 -1.27 16.24
N ALA A 114 1.90 -1.89 17.08
CA ALA A 114 2.05 -3.28 17.48
C ALA A 114 0.70 -4.00 17.37
N TRP A 115 0.73 -5.30 17.11
CA TRP A 115 -0.49 -6.09 16.95
C TRP A 115 -1.40 -5.99 18.18
N MET A 116 -2.69 -5.77 17.97
CA MET A 116 -3.69 -5.51 19.01
C MET A 116 -3.44 -4.28 19.88
N ASN A 117 -2.55 -3.39 19.47
CA ASN A 117 -2.33 -2.10 20.09
C ASN A 117 -2.93 -0.99 19.22
N PHE A 118 -3.63 -0.06 19.86
CA PHE A 118 -4.24 1.06 19.13
C PHE A 118 -3.39 2.33 19.14
N ASN A 119 -2.29 2.33 19.88
CA ASN A 119 -1.29 3.36 19.72
C ASN A 119 -0.55 3.14 18.41
N SER A 120 -0.48 4.18 17.62
CA SER A 120 0.08 4.11 16.28
C SER A 120 0.65 5.44 15.84
N SER A 121 1.60 5.38 14.92
CA SER A 121 2.24 6.54 14.33
C SER A 121 2.55 6.28 12.86
N ILE A 122 2.65 7.33 12.07
CA ILE A 122 3.29 7.28 10.76
C ILE A 122 4.68 7.88 10.89
N GLY A 123 5.68 7.13 10.43
CA GLY A 123 7.06 7.54 10.29
C GLY A 123 7.38 7.95 8.87
N TYR A 124 8.50 8.64 8.72
CA TYR A 124 8.96 9.15 7.44
C TYR A 124 10.45 8.97 7.29
N ALA A 125 10.88 8.55 6.12
CA ALA A 125 12.28 8.41 5.74
C ALA A 125 12.54 8.91 4.33
N THR A 126 13.77 9.33 4.06
CA THR A 126 14.19 9.79 2.74
C THR A 126 15.45 9.10 2.25
N ASN A 127 15.60 9.01 0.93
CA ASN A 127 16.84 8.60 0.28
C ASN A 127 16.98 9.32 -1.08
N SER A 128 18.20 9.63 -1.49
CA SER A 128 18.45 10.25 -2.80
C SER A 128 18.43 9.24 -3.95
N THR A 129 18.64 7.96 -3.66
CA THR A 129 18.68 6.87 -4.64
C THR A 129 18.13 5.58 -4.02
N LEU A 130 17.63 4.67 -4.86
CA LEU A 130 17.24 3.32 -4.45
C LEU A 130 18.28 2.27 -4.84
N ASP A 131 19.33 2.66 -5.58
CA ASP A 131 20.41 1.74 -5.93
C ASP A 131 21.40 1.60 -4.77
N PRO A 132 21.51 0.43 -4.12
CA PRO A 132 22.42 0.24 -2.99
C PRO A 132 23.91 0.27 -3.39
N LYS A 133 24.22 0.30 -4.68
CA LYS A 133 25.58 0.47 -5.20
C LYS A 133 25.99 1.93 -5.35
N ASP A 134 25.02 2.83 -5.36
CA ASP A 134 25.29 4.26 -5.43
C ASP A 134 25.88 4.73 -4.09
N PRO A 135 27.01 5.47 -4.06
CA PRO A 135 27.60 6.00 -2.83
C PRO A 135 26.65 6.91 -2.04
N ALA A 136 25.64 7.49 -2.69
CA ALA A 136 24.64 8.33 -2.05
C ALA A 136 23.47 7.52 -1.42
N TYR A 137 23.48 6.18 -1.55
CA TYR A 137 22.46 5.33 -0.95
C TYR A 137 22.52 5.38 0.58
N HIS A 138 21.59 6.10 1.16
CA HIS A 138 21.47 6.21 2.60
C HIS A 138 20.04 6.59 2.99
N TRP A 139 19.36 5.73 3.72
CA TRP A 139 18.05 6.05 4.28
C TRP A 139 18.22 6.91 5.53
N VAL A 140 17.62 8.09 5.50
CA VAL A 140 17.58 9.03 6.63
C VAL A 140 16.23 8.89 7.32
N ASP A 141 16.23 8.59 8.62
CA ASP A 141 15.04 8.66 9.46
C ASP A 141 14.70 10.14 9.72
N GLU A 142 13.60 10.60 9.17
CA GLU A 142 13.07 11.96 9.35
C GLU A 142 12.13 12.04 10.57
N GLY A 143 11.87 10.91 11.24
CA GLY A 143 11.10 10.83 12.47
C GLY A 143 9.59 10.69 12.28
N GLU A 144 8.87 10.87 13.39
CA GLU A 144 7.41 10.78 13.43
C GLU A 144 6.74 11.93 12.66
N VAL A 145 5.70 11.62 11.90
CA VAL A 145 4.89 12.55 11.11
C VAL A 145 3.62 12.94 11.86
N ILE A 146 2.88 11.92 12.30
CA ILE A 146 1.61 12.06 13.02
C ILE A 146 1.39 10.80 13.86
N SER A 147 0.74 10.95 15.01
CA SER A 147 0.51 9.82 15.92
C SER A 147 -0.80 9.91 16.67
N TYR A 148 -1.24 8.77 17.18
CA TYR A 148 -2.30 8.62 18.16
C TYR A 148 -1.84 7.63 19.25
N LYS A 149 -1.68 8.11 20.48
CA LYS A 149 -1.06 7.37 21.60
C LYS A 149 -1.91 7.39 22.88
N ASN A 150 -3.22 7.53 22.75
CA ASN A 150 -4.14 7.63 23.91
C ASN A 150 -4.77 6.29 24.33
N GLY A 151 -4.34 5.17 23.76
CA GLY A 151 -4.70 3.80 24.19
C GLY A 151 -6.15 3.38 23.99
N GLY A 152 -7.00 4.27 23.44
CA GLY A 152 -8.44 4.09 23.39
C GLY A 152 -9.04 4.03 21.99
N GLU A 153 -10.33 4.32 21.94
CA GLU A 153 -11.08 4.46 20.68
C GLU A 153 -10.71 5.75 19.98
N GLY A 154 -9.94 5.67 18.93
CA GLY A 154 -9.54 6.81 18.13
C GLY A 154 -9.15 6.42 16.72
N VAL A 155 -8.67 7.40 15.98
CA VAL A 155 -8.15 7.17 14.63
C VAL A 155 -6.90 6.30 14.73
N ASN A 156 -6.91 5.16 14.06
CA ASN A 156 -5.72 4.36 13.91
C ASN A 156 -4.81 5.04 12.88
N VAL A 157 -3.64 5.49 13.30
CA VAL A 157 -2.69 6.23 12.46
C VAL A 157 -1.77 5.24 11.78
N ILE A 158 -2.31 4.55 10.75
CA ILE A 158 -1.63 3.55 9.93
C ILE A 158 -2.00 3.70 8.46
N ASP A 159 -1.35 2.93 7.61
CA ASP A 159 -1.61 2.80 6.18
C ASP A 159 -1.52 4.15 5.45
N PRO A 160 -0.35 4.79 5.50
CA PRO A 160 -0.14 6.06 4.79
C PRO A 160 -0.21 5.87 3.29
N ASN A 161 -0.80 6.85 2.61
CA ASN A 161 -0.62 7.07 1.18
C ASN A 161 -0.51 8.57 0.91
N VAL A 162 0.50 8.97 0.16
CA VAL A 162 0.72 10.37 -0.20
C VAL A 162 0.34 10.57 -1.65
N PHE A 163 -0.44 11.60 -1.90
CA PHE A 163 -0.76 12.02 -3.25
C PHE A 163 -0.57 13.52 -3.44
N MET A 164 -0.30 13.92 -4.67
CA MET A 164 -0.18 15.33 -5.05
C MET A 164 -1.47 15.80 -5.72
N ASP A 165 -2.05 16.88 -5.21
CA ASP A 165 -3.21 17.53 -5.82
C ASP A 165 -2.81 18.36 -7.06
N LYS A 166 -3.81 18.76 -7.82
CA LYS A 166 -3.67 19.62 -9.01
C LYS A 166 -2.94 20.94 -8.74
N ASP A 167 -3.03 21.44 -7.53
CA ASP A 167 -2.43 22.71 -7.10
C ASP A 167 -0.99 22.51 -6.55
N GLY A 168 -0.42 21.30 -6.70
CA GLY A 168 0.91 20.96 -6.23
C GLY A 168 1.00 20.76 -4.72
N LYS A 169 -0.13 20.68 -4.02
CA LYS A 169 -0.17 20.37 -2.60
C LYS A 169 -0.01 18.88 -2.38
N GLU A 170 0.81 18.53 -1.42
CA GLU A 170 0.97 17.15 -0.98
C GLU A 170 0.01 16.84 0.17
N TRP A 171 -0.67 15.71 0.08
CA TRP A 171 -1.64 15.25 1.04
C TRP A 171 -1.32 13.84 1.51
N LEU A 172 -1.37 13.62 2.82
CA LEU A 172 -1.28 12.31 3.43
C LEU A 172 -2.69 11.82 3.80
N ILE A 173 -3.12 10.71 3.21
CA ILE A 173 -4.29 9.96 3.65
C ILE A 173 -3.84 8.78 4.49
N TYR A 174 -4.55 8.49 5.59
CA TYR A 174 -4.25 7.42 6.52
C TYR A 174 -5.48 7.02 7.31
N GLY A 175 -5.43 5.89 7.98
CA GLY A 175 -6.49 5.42 8.86
C GLY A 175 -6.85 3.96 8.65
N SER A 176 -7.86 3.49 9.39
CA SER A 176 -8.36 2.12 9.28
C SER A 176 -9.86 2.04 9.55
N TYR A 177 -10.40 0.82 9.46
CA TYR A 177 -11.80 0.51 9.71
C TYR A 177 -12.31 0.99 11.09
N LYS A 178 -11.43 1.25 12.05
CA LYS A 178 -11.82 1.60 13.43
C LYS A 178 -12.48 2.97 13.54
N ALA A 179 -11.93 3.99 12.88
CA ALA A 179 -12.47 5.35 12.90
C ALA A 179 -12.44 6.01 11.53
N GLY A 180 -12.20 5.21 10.49
CA GLY A 180 -12.18 5.64 9.10
C GLY A 180 -10.90 6.36 8.69
N LEU A 181 -10.96 7.03 7.55
CA LEU A 181 -9.83 7.64 6.87
C LEU A 181 -9.77 9.14 7.12
N ARG A 182 -8.55 9.63 7.28
CA ARG A 182 -8.23 11.05 7.47
C ARG A 182 -7.27 11.52 6.41
N LEU A 183 -7.36 12.82 6.11
CA LEU A 183 -6.51 13.51 5.18
C LEU A 183 -5.89 14.72 5.87
N VAL A 184 -4.59 14.91 5.68
CA VAL A 184 -3.84 16.06 6.19
C VAL A 184 -2.90 16.61 5.12
N GLU A 185 -2.82 17.93 5.01
CA GLU A 185 -1.88 18.59 4.11
C GLU A 185 -0.46 18.53 4.68
N LEU A 186 0.50 18.15 3.83
CA LEU A 186 1.92 18.09 4.16
C LEU A 186 2.64 19.35 3.69
N ASN A 187 3.62 19.77 4.45
CA ASN A 187 4.59 20.76 4.05
C ASN A 187 5.64 20.10 3.14
N PRO A 188 5.77 20.47 1.89
CA PRO A 188 6.65 19.80 0.93
C PRO A 188 8.15 19.94 1.24
N ARG A 189 8.53 20.84 2.18
CA ARG A 189 9.91 20.98 2.63
C ARG A 189 10.27 19.98 3.73
N THR A 190 9.31 19.62 4.56
CA THR A 190 9.55 18.77 5.74
C THR A 190 8.95 17.37 5.61
N GLY A 191 8.04 17.16 4.66
CA GLY A 191 7.28 15.91 4.54
C GLY A 191 6.31 15.67 5.70
N LYS A 192 6.06 16.68 6.53
CA LYS A 192 5.22 16.59 7.74
C LYS A 192 4.09 17.61 7.69
N PRO A 193 3.03 17.48 8.49
CA PRO A 193 2.00 18.51 8.61
C PRO A 193 2.58 19.87 8.99
N PHE A 194 1.89 20.96 8.64
CA PHE A 194 2.34 22.34 8.93
C PHE A 194 2.37 22.69 10.42
N SER A 195 1.72 21.88 11.26
CA SER A 195 1.70 22.07 12.72
C SER A 195 1.54 20.73 13.44
N GLU A 196 1.90 20.71 14.75
CA GLU A 196 1.71 19.53 15.62
C GLU A 196 0.23 19.14 15.82
N LYS A 197 -0.68 20.09 15.66
CA LYS A 197 -2.13 19.89 15.72
C LYS A 197 -2.76 20.30 14.40
N PRO A 198 -2.58 19.51 13.33
CA PRO A 198 -3.04 19.87 12.01
C PRO A 198 -4.57 19.75 11.92
N SER A 199 -5.14 20.55 11.02
CA SER A 199 -6.52 20.36 10.60
C SER A 199 -6.64 19.08 9.80
N LEU A 200 -7.54 18.19 10.22
CA LEU A 200 -7.78 16.90 9.58
C LEU A 200 -9.09 16.94 8.81
N ILE A 201 -9.08 16.47 7.58
CA ILE A 201 -10.29 16.23 6.80
C ILE A 201 -10.72 14.79 7.00
N THR A 202 -11.95 14.56 7.44
CA THR A 202 -12.53 13.23 7.52
C THR A 202 -13.05 12.83 6.15
N ILE A 203 -12.43 11.79 5.56
CA ILE A 203 -12.87 11.22 4.29
C ILE A 203 -14.04 10.25 4.53
N THR A 204 -13.89 9.39 5.54
CA THR A 204 -14.91 8.41 5.93
C THR A 204 -14.76 8.08 7.41
N THR A 205 -15.83 7.63 8.03
CA THR A 205 -15.86 7.27 9.46
C THR A 205 -15.87 5.77 9.71
N SER A 206 -16.05 4.94 8.67
CA SER A 206 -16.29 3.51 8.87
C SER A 206 -15.77 2.60 7.76
N LEU A 207 -15.08 3.12 6.77
CA LEU A 207 -14.65 2.32 5.63
C LEU A 207 -13.15 2.05 5.68
N GLY A 208 -12.81 0.76 5.57
CA GLY A 208 -11.59 0.22 5.05
C GLY A 208 -10.29 0.67 5.70
N GLU A 209 -9.25 0.06 5.22
CA GLU A 209 -7.85 0.37 5.50
C GLU A 209 -7.05 0.26 4.20
N GLY A 210 -5.73 0.50 4.23
CA GLY A 210 -4.90 0.40 3.04
C GLY A 210 -5.37 1.34 1.92
N SER A 211 -5.65 2.60 2.28
CA SER A 211 -6.18 3.57 1.32
C SER A 211 -5.14 3.93 0.26
N PHE A 212 -5.59 4.03 -0.98
CA PHE A 212 -4.81 4.53 -2.10
C PHE A 212 -5.64 5.53 -2.89
N LEU A 213 -5.15 6.77 -2.98
CA LEU A 213 -5.83 7.85 -3.68
C LEU A 213 -5.08 8.21 -4.95
N ILE A 214 -5.78 8.17 -6.06
CA ILE A 214 -5.27 8.69 -7.34
C ILE A 214 -6.19 9.77 -7.87
N LYS A 215 -5.61 10.68 -8.63
CA LYS A 215 -6.33 11.71 -9.34
C LYS A 215 -6.22 11.52 -10.83
N ASP A 216 -7.35 11.49 -11.51
CA ASP A 216 -7.47 11.69 -12.94
C ASP A 216 -7.93 13.13 -13.20
N SER A 217 -8.00 13.53 -14.47
CA SER A 217 -8.31 14.89 -14.92
C SER A 217 -9.52 15.54 -14.23
N ARG A 218 -10.56 14.76 -13.89
CA ARG A 218 -11.83 15.24 -13.34
C ARG A 218 -12.19 14.73 -11.96
N TYR A 219 -11.65 13.54 -11.56
CA TYR A 219 -12.08 12.84 -10.37
C TYR A 219 -10.91 12.41 -9.50
N TYR A 220 -11.17 12.28 -8.20
CA TYR A 220 -10.35 11.54 -7.28
C TYR A 220 -10.94 10.15 -7.11
N TYR A 221 -10.10 9.14 -7.23
CA TYR A 221 -10.48 7.74 -7.04
C TYR A 221 -9.80 7.22 -5.77
N LEU A 222 -10.62 6.90 -4.79
CA LEU A 222 -10.17 6.31 -3.53
C LEU A 222 -10.39 4.80 -3.58
N PHE A 223 -9.31 4.07 -3.44
CA PHE A 223 -9.32 2.64 -3.22
C PHE A 223 -9.06 2.37 -1.74
N ALA A 224 -9.76 1.41 -1.15
CA ALA A 224 -9.55 1.00 0.23
C ALA A 224 -9.93 -0.46 0.40
N SER A 225 -9.17 -1.19 1.21
CA SER A 225 -9.46 -2.57 1.56
C SER A 225 -10.62 -2.62 2.54
N ARG A 226 -11.49 -3.63 2.38
CA ARG A 226 -12.62 -3.90 3.28
C ARG A 226 -12.63 -5.36 3.67
N GLY A 227 -13.05 -5.66 4.90
CA GLY A 227 -13.16 -7.03 5.38
C GLY A 227 -12.22 -7.32 6.54
N ARG A 228 -11.84 -8.56 6.70
CA ARG A 228 -10.90 -8.99 7.75
C ARG A 228 -9.47 -9.00 7.22
N CYS A 229 -8.61 -8.21 7.84
CA CYS A 229 -7.18 -8.31 7.55
C CYS A 229 -6.69 -9.76 7.73
N CYS A 230 -5.81 -10.17 6.81
CA CYS A 230 -5.04 -11.42 6.92
C CYS A 230 -5.88 -12.71 6.93
N ALA A 231 -7.12 -12.66 6.50
CA ALA A 231 -8.04 -13.80 6.43
C ALA A 231 -8.02 -14.53 5.06
N GLY A 232 -7.03 -14.31 4.23
CA GLY A 232 -6.89 -14.90 2.90
C GLY A 232 -8.05 -14.48 1.99
N LEU A 233 -8.67 -15.43 1.28
CA LEU A 233 -9.78 -15.15 0.35
C LEU A 233 -11.05 -14.57 1.00
N ALA A 234 -11.11 -14.51 2.33
CA ALA A 234 -12.19 -13.85 3.07
C ALA A 234 -11.93 -12.34 3.28
N SER A 235 -10.78 -11.83 2.88
CA SER A 235 -10.44 -10.41 2.88
C SER A 235 -10.86 -9.81 1.53
N THR A 236 -12.10 -9.40 1.40
CA THR A 236 -12.60 -8.72 0.19
C THR A 236 -13.02 -7.30 0.52
#